data_bc35c7b305eb31a908095a1e2ddff47a
#
_entry.id   bc35c7b305eb31a908095a1e2ddff47a
#
_cell.length_a   1.000
_cell.length_b   1.000
_cell.length_c   1.000
_cell.angle_alpha   90.00
_cell.angle_beta   90.00
_cell.angle_gamma   90.00
#
_symmetry.space_group_name_H-M   'P 1'
#
loop_
_entity.id
_entity.type
_entity.pdbx_description
1 polymer ?
#
loop_
_entity_poly.entity_id
_entity_poly.type
_entity_poly.pdbx_seq_one_letter_code
_entity_poly.pdbx_strand_id
1 'polypeptide(L)'
;MKTILKNIFTILVMVVALTSCSNDDENTNPTVNELDGLTKFKEITNTTHTIELYSHTGATVQGYNEIKLRIKNNANNQYIKNAEVTWMPIMHMAMMNHSCPKSTVEKISIDGTLYEGYIMFQMA
;
A
#
# COMPACT_ATOMS: atom_id res chain seq x y z
N MET A 1 -41.85 -48.49 -13.83
CA MET A 1 -40.72 -48.01 -14.65
C MET A 1 -40.63 -46.49 -14.76
N LYS A 2 -41.71 -45.79 -14.99
CA LYS A 2 -41.69 -44.33 -15.13
C LYS A 2 -41.26 -43.56 -13.88
N THR A 3 -41.58 -44.04 -12.69
CA THR A 3 -41.22 -43.43 -11.41
C THR A 3 -39.74 -43.64 -11.04
N ILE A 4 -39.18 -44.77 -11.38
CA ILE A 4 -37.78 -45.09 -11.12
C ILE A 4 -36.88 -44.23 -12.00
N LEU A 5 -37.25 -44.03 -13.26
CA LEU A 5 -36.51 -43.20 -14.18
C LEU A 5 -36.49 -41.71 -13.76
N LYS A 6 -37.60 -41.23 -13.19
CA LYS A 6 -37.71 -39.85 -12.67
C LYS A 6 -36.79 -39.64 -11.47
N ASN A 7 -36.72 -40.61 -10.57
CA ASN A 7 -35.86 -40.53 -9.40
C ASN A 7 -34.37 -40.60 -9.75
N ILE A 8 -34.00 -41.41 -10.74
CA ILE A 8 -32.63 -41.53 -11.22
C ILE A 8 -32.19 -40.22 -11.87
N PHE A 9 -33.07 -39.58 -12.63
CA PHE A 9 -32.75 -38.29 -13.27
C PHE A 9 -32.62 -37.17 -12.23
N THR A 10 -33.44 -37.16 -11.20
CA THR A 10 -33.35 -36.18 -10.12
C THR A 10 -32.06 -36.33 -9.30
N ILE A 11 -31.64 -37.56 -9.04
CA ILE A 11 -30.37 -37.84 -8.34
C ILE A 11 -29.18 -37.48 -9.22
N LEU A 12 -29.24 -37.72 -10.51
CA LEU A 12 -28.20 -37.38 -11.45
C LEU A 12 -27.99 -35.86 -11.56
N VAL A 13 -29.08 -35.07 -11.56
CA VAL A 13 -29.01 -33.61 -11.58
C VAL A 13 -28.45 -33.06 -10.25
N MET A 14 -28.74 -33.73 -9.13
CA MET A 14 -28.24 -33.30 -7.81
C MET A 14 -26.73 -33.59 -7.64
N VAL A 15 -26.23 -34.66 -8.26
CA VAL A 15 -24.81 -35.01 -8.23
C VAL A 15 -23.97 -34.04 -9.10
N VAL A 16 -24.51 -33.51 -10.19
CA VAL A 16 -23.83 -32.55 -11.06
C VAL A 16 -23.72 -31.18 -10.41
N ALA A 17 -24.62 -30.85 -9.48
CA ALA A 17 -24.56 -29.57 -8.74
C ALA A 17 -23.46 -29.51 -7.65
N LEU A 18 -22.88 -30.66 -7.28
CA LEU A 18 -21.84 -30.74 -6.24
C LEU A 18 -20.41 -30.76 -6.80
N THR A 19 -20.23 -30.74 -8.11
CA THR A 19 -18.91 -30.67 -8.75
C THR A 19 -18.51 -29.25 -9.20
N SER A 20 -19.23 -28.25 -8.73
CA SER A 20 -18.79 -26.86 -8.82
C SER A 20 -17.93 -26.49 -7.61
N CYS A 21 -16.95 -27.32 -7.28
CA CYS A 21 -15.76 -26.82 -6.65
C CYS A 21 -14.94 -26.20 -7.79
N SER A 22 -15.03 -24.91 -7.93
CA SER A 22 -14.00 -24.15 -8.62
C SER A 22 -12.68 -24.54 -7.96
N ASN A 23 -11.82 -25.19 -8.71
CA ASN A 23 -10.40 -25.09 -8.46
C ASN A 23 -10.05 -23.64 -8.73
N ASP A 24 -10.21 -22.82 -7.73
CA ASP A 24 -9.39 -21.64 -7.61
C ASP A 24 -7.97 -22.19 -7.40
N ASP A 25 -7.28 -22.42 -8.50
CA ASP A 25 -5.84 -22.30 -8.50
C ASP A 25 -5.57 -20.86 -8.09
N GLU A 26 -5.74 -20.61 -6.79
CA GLU A 26 -5.07 -19.50 -6.16
C GLU A 26 -3.58 -19.78 -6.34
N ASN A 27 -3.08 -19.30 -7.45
CA ASN A 27 -1.71 -18.88 -7.54
C ASN A 27 -1.60 -17.70 -6.56
N THR A 28 -1.67 -18.01 -5.27
CA THR A 28 -1.33 -17.11 -4.20
C THR A 28 0.17 -16.94 -4.23
N ASN A 29 0.60 -16.18 -5.23
CA ASN A 29 1.79 -15.40 -5.06
C ASN A 29 1.55 -14.62 -3.76
N PRO A 30 2.31 -14.82 -2.68
CA PRO A 30 2.07 -14.10 -1.44
C PRO A 30 2.08 -12.63 -1.81
N THR A 31 0.93 -11.99 -1.66
CA THR A 31 0.83 -10.55 -1.84
C THR A 31 1.66 -9.99 -0.69
N VAL A 32 2.91 -9.66 -0.99
CA VAL A 32 3.79 -9.02 -0.01
C VAL A 32 3.07 -7.74 0.40
N ASN A 33 2.65 -7.69 1.65
CA ASN A 33 2.06 -6.48 2.19
C ASN A 33 3.18 -5.44 2.29
N GLU A 34 3.22 -4.51 1.34
CA GLU A 34 4.25 -3.46 1.28
C GLU A 34 4.31 -2.61 2.57
N LEU A 35 3.24 -2.60 3.36
CA LEU A 35 3.14 -1.84 4.60
C LEU A 35 3.49 -2.67 5.85
N ASP A 36 3.95 -3.90 5.68
CA ASP A 36 4.30 -4.73 6.84
C ASP A 36 5.41 -4.07 7.68
N GLY A 37 5.17 -3.99 8.98
CA GLY A 37 6.08 -3.32 9.92
C GLY A 37 6.12 -1.78 9.81
N LEU A 38 5.25 -1.16 9.02
CA LEU A 38 5.17 0.28 8.86
C LEU A 38 3.91 0.86 9.50
N THR A 39 4.06 2.02 10.11
CA THR A 39 2.96 2.77 10.71
C THR A 39 2.83 4.13 10.04
N LYS A 40 1.63 4.46 9.57
CA LYS A 40 1.34 5.78 9.02
C LYS A 40 1.37 6.83 10.13
N PHE A 41 2.18 7.86 9.96
CA PHE A 41 2.28 8.95 10.94
C PHE A 41 1.78 10.29 10.41
N LYS A 42 1.66 10.44 9.10
CA LYS A 42 1.19 11.68 8.48
C LYS A 42 0.49 11.41 7.16
N GLU A 43 -0.47 12.25 6.85
CA GLU A 43 -1.15 12.29 5.58
C GLU A 43 -1.24 13.75 5.11
N ILE A 44 -0.94 13.99 3.85
CA ILE A 44 -0.99 15.31 3.22
C ILE A 44 -1.89 15.18 2.00
N THR A 45 -2.99 15.91 1.98
CA THR A 45 -3.98 15.87 0.92
C THR A 45 -4.09 17.23 0.24
N ASN A 46 -4.11 17.22 -1.08
CA ASN A 46 -4.52 18.36 -1.89
C ASN A 46 -5.72 17.97 -2.78
N THR A 47 -6.07 18.82 -3.73
CA THR A 47 -7.23 18.59 -4.61
C THR A 47 -7.12 17.30 -5.43
N THR A 48 -5.93 16.90 -5.83
CA THR A 48 -5.70 15.81 -6.79
C THR A 48 -5.09 14.57 -6.17
N HIS A 49 -4.28 14.71 -5.13
CA HIS A 49 -3.50 13.62 -4.56
C HIS A 49 -3.51 13.64 -3.03
N THR A 50 -3.32 12.46 -2.47
CA THR A 50 -3.03 12.25 -1.05
C THR A 50 -1.69 11.54 -0.91
N ILE A 51 -0.80 12.11 -0.12
CA ILE A 51 0.49 11.51 0.21
C ILE A 51 0.40 10.96 1.62
N GLU A 52 0.68 9.68 1.78
CA GLU A 52 0.73 8.98 3.06
C GLU A 52 2.18 8.73 3.43
N LEU A 53 2.58 9.14 4.62
CA LEU A 53 3.94 8.97 5.15
C LEU A 53 3.97 7.93 6.24
N TYR A 54 4.93 7.02 6.14
CA TYR A 54 5.11 5.87 7.02
C TYR A 54 6.52 5.83 7.59
N SER A 55 6.65 5.32 8.79
CA SER A 55 7.91 4.91 9.41
C SER A 55 7.71 3.64 10.24
N HIS A 56 8.78 2.99 10.64
CA HIS A 56 8.70 1.82 11.53
C HIS A 56 8.18 2.17 12.93
N THR A 57 8.45 3.38 13.40
CA THR A 57 8.03 3.83 14.75
C THR A 57 6.67 4.53 14.78
N GLY A 58 6.13 4.91 13.61
CA GLY A 58 4.92 5.74 13.53
C GLY A 58 5.15 7.18 13.96
N ALA A 59 6.39 7.65 13.95
CA ALA A 59 6.76 9.02 14.30
C ALA A 59 8.09 9.40 13.66
N THR A 60 8.40 10.68 13.67
CA THR A 60 9.73 11.20 13.38
C THR A 60 10.48 11.49 14.67
N VAL A 61 11.78 11.29 14.67
CA VAL A 61 12.66 11.52 15.81
C VAL A 61 13.79 12.46 15.44
N GLN A 62 14.49 12.97 16.43
CA GLN A 62 15.73 13.68 16.21
C GLN A 62 16.77 12.75 15.56
N GLY A 63 17.52 13.26 14.60
CA GLY A 63 18.51 12.49 13.86
C GLY A 63 17.95 11.86 12.60
N TYR A 64 18.38 10.67 12.30
CA TYR A 64 18.05 9.94 11.08
C TYR A 64 16.61 9.38 11.11
N ASN A 65 15.86 9.65 10.06
CA ASN A 65 14.51 9.13 9.86
C ASN A 65 14.40 8.52 8.47
N GLU A 66 14.25 7.22 8.39
CA GLU A 66 13.82 6.56 7.17
C GLU A 66 12.31 6.72 7.01
N ILE A 67 11.90 7.29 5.90
CA ILE A 67 10.51 7.58 5.62
C ILE A 67 10.11 6.88 4.33
N LYS A 68 9.03 6.14 4.40
CA LYS A 68 8.37 5.55 3.24
C LYS A 68 7.09 6.32 2.96
N LEU A 69 6.78 6.46 1.69
CA LEU A 69 5.58 7.16 1.29
C LEU A 69 4.91 6.48 0.10
N ARG A 70 3.63 6.69 -0.03
CA ARG A 70 2.89 6.37 -1.23
C ARG A 70 1.92 7.49 -1.59
N ILE A 71 1.60 7.57 -2.86
CA ILE A 71 0.82 8.65 -3.44
C ILE A 71 -0.46 8.06 -4.01
N LYS A 72 -1.59 8.52 -3.52
CA LYS A 72 -2.91 8.12 -3.99
C LYS A 72 -3.51 9.22 -4.86
N ASN A 73 -4.05 8.83 -6.00
CA ASN A 73 -4.86 9.72 -6.84
C ASN A 73 -6.28 9.80 -6.23
N ASN A 74 -6.73 11.00 -5.89
CA ASN A 74 -8.02 11.21 -5.24
C ASN A 74 -9.23 10.96 -6.16
N ALA A 75 -9.04 11.02 -7.49
CA ALA A 75 -10.13 10.80 -8.43
C ALA A 75 -10.55 9.32 -8.53
N ASN A 76 -9.61 8.39 -8.43
CA ASN A 76 -9.84 6.96 -8.59
C ASN A 76 -9.40 6.11 -7.39
N ASN A 77 -8.84 6.73 -6.33
CA ASN A 77 -8.31 6.07 -5.14
C ASN A 77 -7.19 5.04 -5.40
N GLN A 78 -6.53 5.11 -6.53
CA GLN A 78 -5.42 4.22 -6.88
C GLN A 78 -4.07 4.83 -6.50
N TYR A 79 -3.15 3.98 -6.08
CA TYR A 79 -1.78 4.40 -5.77
C TYR A 79 -0.93 4.50 -7.03
N ILE A 80 -0.15 5.58 -7.11
CA ILE A 80 0.70 5.89 -8.26
C ILE A 80 2.01 5.13 -8.14
N LYS A 81 2.31 4.31 -9.14
CA LYS A 81 3.52 3.49 -9.17
C LYS A 81 4.73 4.16 -9.81
N ASN A 82 4.50 5.15 -10.66
CA ASN A 82 5.55 5.78 -11.47
C ASN A 82 5.50 7.30 -11.31
N ALA A 83 5.81 7.78 -10.10
CA ALA A 83 5.95 9.20 -9.83
C ALA A 83 7.43 9.56 -9.64
N GLU A 84 7.80 10.73 -10.12
CA GLU A 84 9.01 11.41 -9.68
C GLU A 84 8.67 12.23 -8.43
N VAL A 85 9.34 11.94 -7.33
CA VAL A 85 9.05 12.57 -6.04
C VAL A 85 10.24 13.39 -5.59
N THR A 86 9.99 14.66 -5.34
CA THR A 86 10.95 15.55 -4.69
C THR A 86 10.36 16.07 -3.39
N TRP A 87 11.18 16.21 -2.37
CA TRP A 87 10.78 16.78 -1.11
C TRP A 87 11.75 17.85 -0.61
N MET A 88 11.21 18.75 0.16
CA MET A 88 11.97 19.80 0.81
C MET A 88 11.55 19.87 2.29
N PRO A 89 12.11 19.02 3.14
CA PRO A 89 11.77 19.04 4.56
C PRO A 89 12.34 20.34 5.19
N ILE A 90 11.45 21.03 5.89
CA ILE A 90 11.78 22.27 6.60
C ILE A 90 11.47 22.07 8.07
N MET A 91 12.46 22.34 8.92
CA MET A 91 12.27 22.36 10.36
C MET A 91 11.88 23.77 10.79
N HIS A 92 10.70 23.88 11.39
CA HIS A 92 10.22 25.13 11.96
C HIS A 92 10.67 25.25 13.39
N MET A 93 11.49 26.26 13.67
CA MET A 93 11.97 26.58 15.00
C MET A 93 11.37 27.92 15.46
N ALA A 94 11.46 28.22 16.75
CA ALA A 94 10.82 29.41 17.33
C ALA A 94 11.32 30.73 16.70
N MET A 95 12.56 30.78 16.21
CA MET A 95 13.20 32.00 15.70
C MET A 95 13.52 31.93 14.20
N MET A 96 13.59 30.74 13.60
CA MET A 96 13.99 30.58 12.20
C MET A 96 13.57 29.21 11.64
N ASN A 97 13.61 29.09 10.32
CA ASN A 97 13.38 27.84 9.62
C ASN A 97 14.67 27.33 9.02
N HIS A 98 14.93 26.05 9.15
CA HIS A 98 16.08 25.37 8.54
C HIS A 98 15.63 24.26 7.59
N SER A 99 16.36 24.14 6.49
CA SER A 99 16.28 22.93 5.67
C SER A 99 16.96 21.77 6.40
N CYS A 100 16.47 20.56 6.17
CA CYS A 100 17.07 19.36 6.75
C CYS A 100 17.90 18.62 5.69
N PRO A 101 19.04 18.02 6.05
CA PRO A 101 19.70 17.05 5.20
C PRO A 101 18.74 15.92 4.84
N LYS A 102 18.78 15.50 3.59
CA LYS A 102 17.84 14.54 3.02
C LYS A 102 18.48 13.74 1.90
N SER A 103 17.93 12.55 1.63
CA SER A 103 18.18 11.84 0.38
C SER A 103 17.24 12.29 -0.73
N THR A 104 17.49 11.83 -1.93
CA THR A 104 16.47 11.69 -2.97
C THR A 104 15.40 10.72 -2.50
N VAL A 105 14.24 10.80 -3.10
CA VAL A 105 13.15 9.82 -2.91
C VAL A 105 13.18 8.86 -4.07
N GLU A 106 13.32 7.58 -3.78
CA GLU A 106 13.44 6.54 -4.79
C GLU A 106 12.35 5.48 -4.59
N LYS A 107 12.04 4.79 -5.65
CA LYS A 107 11.06 3.70 -5.60
C LYS A 107 11.70 2.46 -5.00
N ILE A 108 10.98 1.78 -4.09
CA ILE A 108 11.49 0.58 -3.41
C ILE A 108 11.49 -0.63 -4.35
N SER A 109 10.42 -0.79 -5.14
CA SER A 109 10.31 -1.89 -6.10
C SER A 109 9.60 -1.46 -7.38
N ILE A 110 9.88 -2.13 -8.48
CA ILE A 110 9.35 -1.76 -9.81
C ILE A 110 7.81 -1.81 -9.82
N ASP A 111 7.22 -2.82 -9.23
CA ASP A 111 5.77 -3.05 -9.27
C ASP A 111 5.03 -2.51 -8.04
N GLY A 112 5.77 -2.05 -7.05
CA GLY A 112 5.23 -1.57 -5.79
C GLY A 112 4.66 -0.15 -5.85
N THR A 113 4.08 0.27 -4.74
CA THR A 113 3.49 1.60 -4.56
C THR A 113 4.30 2.48 -3.63
N LEU A 114 5.31 1.93 -2.96
CA LEU A 114 6.11 2.63 -1.97
C LEU A 114 7.35 3.28 -2.60
N TYR A 115 7.63 4.47 -2.10
CA TYR A 115 8.86 5.22 -2.31
C TYR A 115 9.54 5.42 -0.97
N GLU A 116 10.85 5.57 -0.95
CA GLU A 116 11.61 5.79 0.27
C GLU A 116 12.66 6.87 0.14
N GLY A 117 12.98 7.47 1.25
CA GLY A 117 14.08 8.39 1.43
C GLY A 117 14.34 8.61 2.90
N TYR A 118 15.40 9.34 3.22
CA TYR A 118 15.66 9.72 4.59
C TYR A 118 15.69 11.23 4.78
N ILE A 119 15.38 11.64 5.99
CA ILE A 119 15.51 13.01 6.47
C ILE A 119 16.29 12.99 7.78
N MET A 120 17.23 13.90 7.93
CA MET A 120 17.97 14.07 9.17
C MET A 120 17.48 15.33 9.88
N PHE A 121 16.74 15.15 10.97
CA PHE A 121 16.31 16.27 11.81
C PHE A 121 17.42 16.62 12.79
N GLN A 122 18.03 17.77 12.55
CA GLN A 122 19.03 18.34 13.45
C GLN A 122 18.30 19.23 14.46
N MET A 123 18.47 18.92 15.74
CA MET A 123 18.05 19.85 16.77
C MET A 123 19.19 20.84 17.04
N ALA A 124 18.83 22.08 17.21
CA ALA A 124 19.72 23.10 17.77
C ALA A 124 19.82 22.91 19.28
#